data_c0f7051ccba616b1d0a2bb18cfe35d6c
#
_entry.id   c0f7051ccba616b1d0a2bb18cfe35d6c
#
_cell.length_a   1.000
_cell.length_b   1.000
_cell.length_c   1.000
_cell.angle_alpha   90.00
_cell.angle_beta   90.00
_cell.angle_gamma   90.00
#
_symmetry.space_group_name_H-M   'P 1'
#
loop_
_entity.id
_entity.type
_entity.pdbx_description
1 polymer ?
#
loop_
_entity_poly.entity_id
_entity_poly.type
_entity_poly.pdbx_seq_one_letter_code
_entity_poly.pdbx_strand_id
1 'polypeptide(L)'
;FALGATEEVMLMGRMGALVEMADSPFTETRPYFVTYTAENILNWDTTTLDGDEVLTLLVLREAPRTADADDPFRYTSVEQYRELRLTVSEGSLHYTQQRWQRPAAGGDIVRVGPPITPLRRGEPLSYIPFVFFGPAFTTTDLKDPPLLDLANLNLAHWRNSCDHEQGLHLVALPTPYVSGMKGGGEDSDTLHIGPSTIWILDKEGKAGMVEFSGAGMGALEKALLAKQHQMATLGAKLLEEQPTVAQETATAVLARHAGEHATLRTMAQAMEQGLRTILQTMAWWDGLDAAPRDVPVKVELNKDFLQVKAQPQEVQTALATLQAGEISYETFWHIL
;
A
#
# COMPACT_ATOMS: atom_id res chain seq x y z
N PHE A 1 0.26 0.96 -14.63
CA PHE A 1 -0.63 0.05 -13.89
C PHE A 1 0.16 -0.89 -12.98
N ALA A 2 1.03 -1.78 -13.50
CA ALA A 2 1.69 -2.81 -12.70
C ALA A 2 2.40 -2.26 -11.45
N LEU A 3 3.11 -1.13 -11.56
CA LEU A 3 3.76 -0.48 -10.43
C LEU A 3 2.76 -0.06 -9.35
N GLY A 4 1.71 0.69 -9.72
CA GLY A 4 0.69 1.15 -8.75
C GLY A 4 -0.12 -0.02 -8.16
N ALA A 5 -0.37 -1.08 -8.93
CA ALA A 5 -1.02 -2.29 -8.42
C ALA A 5 -0.14 -3.01 -7.39
N THR A 6 1.16 -3.11 -7.66
CA THR A 6 2.12 -3.71 -6.72
C THR A 6 2.21 -2.89 -5.43
N GLU A 7 2.29 -1.57 -5.55
CA GLU A 7 2.32 -0.66 -4.40
C GLU A 7 1.07 -0.82 -3.53
N GLU A 8 -0.11 -0.78 -4.13
CA GLU A 8 -1.38 -0.94 -3.41
C GLU A 8 -1.48 -2.30 -2.71
N VAL A 9 -1.11 -3.39 -3.39
CA VAL A 9 -1.12 -4.73 -2.79
C VAL A 9 -0.09 -4.86 -1.66
N MET A 10 1.08 -4.24 -1.77
CA MET A 10 2.07 -4.24 -0.68
C MET A 10 1.57 -3.50 0.56
N LEU A 11 0.89 -2.36 0.36
CA LEU A 11 0.44 -1.49 1.44
C LEU A 11 -0.89 -1.94 2.05
N MET A 12 -1.83 -2.37 1.20
CA MET A 12 -3.23 -2.62 1.59
C MET A 12 -3.62 -4.10 1.50
N GLY A 13 -2.77 -4.95 0.92
CA GLY A 13 -3.04 -6.38 0.74
C GLY A 13 -4.01 -6.71 -0.38
N ARG A 14 -4.59 -5.72 -1.06
CA ARG A 14 -5.60 -5.93 -2.09
C ARG A 14 -5.69 -4.74 -3.05
N MET A 15 -6.04 -5.06 -4.28
CA MET A 15 -6.49 -4.14 -5.31
C MET A 15 -7.45 -4.87 -6.25
N GLY A 16 -8.20 -4.15 -7.07
CA GLY A 16 -9.06 -4.75 -8.08
C GLY A 16 -9.03 -4.01 -9.42
N ALA A 17 -9.43 -4.71 -10.47
CA ALA A 17 -9.60 -4.12 -11.79
C ALA A 17 -10.87 -4.66 -12.45
N LEU A 18 -11.72 -3.75 -12.92
CA LEU A 18 -12.92 -4.03 -13.69
C LEU A 18 -12.63 -3.79 -15.17
N VAL A 19 -12.87 -4.78 -16.01
CA VAL A 19 -12.82 -4.61 -17.45
C VAL A 19 -14.18 -4.12 -17.93
N GLU A 20 -14.19 -3.10 -18.76
CA GLU A 20 -15.38 -2.48 -19.34
C GLU A 20 -15.22 -2.22 -20.82
N MET A 21 -16.33 -2.02 -21.51
CA MET A 21 -16.36 -1.58 -22.91
C MET A 21 -16.72 -0.11 -22.95
N ALA A 22 -15.93 0.70 -23.63
CA ALA A 22 -16.25 2.11 -23.84
C ALA A 22 -17.53 2.25 -24.68
N ASP A 23 -18.51 2.93 -24.11
CA ASP A 23 -19.71 3.35 -24.84
C ASP A 23 -19.61 4.85 -25.09
N SER A 24 -18.87 5.22 -26.13
CA SER A 24 -18.65 6.62 -26.48
C SER A 24 -19.00 6.84 -27.96
N PRO A 25 -19.87 7.81 -28.24
CA PRO A 25 -20.18 8.16 -29.65
C PRO A 25 -19.00 8.83 -30.37
N PHE A 26 -17.93 9.19 -29.66
CA PHE A 26 -16.80 9.96 -30.19
C PHE A 26 -15.52 9.14 -30.36
N THR A 27 -15.48 7.91 -29.86
CA THR A 27 -14.30 7.02 -29.95
C THR A 27 -14.70 5.64 -30.45
N GLU A 28 -13.78 4.95 -31.10
CA GLU A 28 -13.96 3.53 -31.39
C GLU A 28 -14.26 2.78 -30.10
N THR A 29 -15.28 1.93 -30.13
CA THR A 29 -15.66 1.07 -29.01
C THR A 29 -14.52 0.12 -28.73
N ARG A 30 -13.80 0.31 -27.64
CA ARG A 30 -12.65 -0.51 -27.23
C ARG A 30 -12.79 -0.92 -25.78
N PRO A 31 -12.41 -2.14 -25.43
CA PRO A 31 -12.34 -2.54 -24.04
C PRO A 31 -11.24 -1.76 -23.30
N TYR A 32 -11.53 -1.37 -22.07
CA TYR A 32 -10.59 -0.75 -21.16
C TYR A 32 -10.79 -1.35 -19.77
N PHE A 33 -9.91 -1.05 -18.84
CA PHE A 33 -10.11 -1.44 -17.46
C PHE A 33 -9.97 -0.26 -16.51
N VAL A 34 -10.70 -0.32 -15.40
CA VAL A 34 -10.69 0.66 -14.30
C VAL A 34 -10.16 -0.02 -13.06
N THR A 35 -9.26 0.66 -12.36
CA THR A 35 -8.64 0.14 -11.14
C THR A 35 -9.37 0.64 -9.90
N TYR A 36 -9.43 -0.22 -8.88
CA TYR A 36 -10.03 0.09 -7.59
C TYR A 36 -9.04 -0.27 -6.49
N THR A 37 -8.72 0.72 -5.64
CA THR A 37 -7.95 0.50 -4.42
C THR A 37 -8.75 -0.35 -3.43
N ALA A 38 -8.08 -0.94 -2.45
CA ALA A 38 -8.71 -1.79 -1.43
C ALA A 38 -9.92 -1.11 -0.76
N GLU A 39 -9.80 0.17 -0.42
CA GLU A 39 -10.83 0.98 0.24
C GLU A 39 -12.09 1.19 -0.61
N ASN A 40 -11.98 1.04 -1.93
CA ASN A 40 -13.05 1.23 -2.89
C ASN A 40 -13.77 -0.08 -3.26
N ILE A 41 -13.29 -1.22 -2.76
CA ILE A 41 -13.93 -2.53 -2.88
C ILE A 41 -14.67 -2.79 -1.57
N LEU A 42 -15.97 -2.45 -1.53
CA LEU A 42 -16.71 -2.39 -0.27
C LEU A 42 -17.30 -3.73 0.18
N ASN A 43 -17.80 -4.51 -0.78
CA ASN A 43 -18.46 -5.78 -0.50
C ASN A 43 -18.40 -6.70 -1.72
N TRP A 44 -18.39 -8.00 -1.50
CA TRP A 44 -18.47 -9.01 -2.54
C TRP A 44 -19.07 -10.29 -1.98
N ASP A 45 -19.63 -11.08 -2.87
CA ASP A 45 -20.16 -12.42 -2.56
C ASP A 45 -19.83 -13.38 -3.72
N THR A 46 -19.63 -14.63 -3.39
CA THR A 46 -19.29 -15.68 -4.34
C THR A 46 -20.22 -16.88 -4.16
N THR A 47 -20.36 -17.66 -5.21
CA THR A 47 -21.03 -18.96 -5.14
C THR A 47 -20.24 -19.99 -5.93
N THR A 48 -20.45 -21.25 -5.62
CA THR A 48 -19.86 -22.35 -6.37
C THR A 48 -20.79 -22.78 -7.48
N LEU A 49 -20.33 -22.68 -8.73
CA LEU A 49 -21.05 -23.16 -9.92
C LEU A 49 -20.13 -24.15 -10.65
N ASP A 50 -20.63 -25.35 -10.88
CA ASP A 50 -19.90 -26.43 -11.56
C ASP A 50 -18.50 -26.74 -10.98
N GLY A 51 -18.31 -26.46 -9.69
CA GLY A 51 -17.04 -26.67 -8.99
C GLY A 51 -16.10 -25.48 -8.97
N ASP A 52 -16.39 -24.43 -9.74
CA ASP A 52 -15.64 -23.16 -9.76
C ASP A 52 -16.28 -22.12 -8.83
N GLU A 53 -15.47 -21.33 -8.14
CA GLU A 53 -15.93 -20.16 -7.40
C GLU A 53 -16.22 -19.02 -8.37
N VAL A 54 -17.45 -18.50 -8.35
CA VAL A 54 -17.93 -17.45 -9.24
C VAL A 54 -18.37 -16.25 -8.44
N LEU A 55 -17.92 -15.06 -8.79
CA LEU A 55 -18.31 -13.79 -8.20
C LEU A 55 -19.77 -13.47 -8.59
N THR A 56 -20.64 -13.34 -7.60
CA THR A 56 -22.07 -13.07 -7.78
C THR A 56 -22.48 -11.64 -7.44
N LEU A 57 -21.74 -11.01 -6.55
CA LEU A 57 -21.94 -9.62 -6.14
C LEU A 57 -20.59 -8.93 -5.99
N LEU A 58 -20.53 -7.68 -6.42
CA LEU A 58 -19.44 -6.77 -6.08
C LEU A 58 -19.99 -5.37 -5.93
N VAL A 59 -19.61 -4.68 -4.85
CA VAL A 59 -19.96 -3.28 -4.59
C VAL A 59 -18.70 -2.45 -4.54
N LEU A 60 -18.62 -1.48 -5.45
CA LEU A 60 -17.50 -0.58 -5.62
C LEU A 60 -17.90 0.84 -5.27
N ARG A 61 -17.02 1.57 -4.60
CA ARG A 61 -17.16 3.01 -4.37
C ARG A 61 -16.46 3.78 -5.47
N GLU A 62 -17.12 4.80 -5.98
CA GLU A 62 -16.61 5.68 -7.01
C GLU A 62 -16.87 7.14 -6.64
N ALA A 63 -16.04 8.02 -7.12
CA ALA A 63 -16.18 9.45 -6.92
C ALA A 63 -15.96 10.19 -8.25
N PRO A 64 -16.87 10.04 -9.23
CA PRO A 64 -16.73 10.68 -10.51
C PRO A 64 -16.70 12.21 -10.36
N ARG A 65 -15.84 12.84 -11.13
CA ARG A 65 -15.75 14.29 -11.21
C ARG A 65 -16.78 14.79 -12.23
N THR A 66 -17.65 15.66 -11.78
CA THR A 66 -18.64 16.32 -12.63
C THR A 66 -18.33 17.80 -12.68
N ALA A 67 -18.34 18.40 -13.87
CA ALA A 67 -18.20 19.84 -14.01
C ALA A 67 -19.37 20.55 -13.32
N ASP A 68 -19.07 21.64 -12.63
CA ASP A 68 -20.09 22.49 -12.03
C ASP A 68 -20.91 23.14 -13.13
N ALA A 69 -22.22 23.23 -12.94
CA ALA A 69 -23.12 23.83 -13.93
C ALA A 69 -22.90 25.36 -14.09
N ASP A 70 -22.46 26.00 -13.02
CA ASP A 70 -22.30 27.45 -12.96
C ASP A 70 -20.84 27.90 -13.21
N ASP A 71 -19.86 27.00 -13.05
CA ASP A 71 -18.45 27.28 -13.24
C ASP A 71 -17.75 26.13 -14.00
N PRO A 72 -17.43 26.28 -15.28
CA PRO A 72 -16.81 25.26 -16.11
C PRO A 72 -15.38 24.88 -15.67
N PHE A 73 -14.74 25.67 -14.82
CA PHE A 73 -13.41 25.39 -14.26
C PHE A 73 -13.47 24.65 -12.91
N ARG A 74 -14.66 24.60 -12.32
CA ARG A 74 -14.90 23.92 -11.06
C ARG A 74 -15.44 22.51 -11.30
N TYR A 75 -14.83 21.55 -10.61
CA TYR A 75 -15.31 20.17 -10.60
C TYR A 75 -15.73 19.80 -9.19
N THR A 76 -16.90 19.22 -9.09
CA THR A 76 -17.40 18.58 -7.87
C THR A 76 -17.28 17.07 -8.00
N SER A 77 -16.98 16.41 -6.90
CA SER A 77 -16.95 14.94 -6.83
C SER A 77 -18.13 14.47 -6.00
N VAL A 78 -18.93 13.58 -6.55
CA VAL A 78 -20.07 13.02 -5.85
C VAL A 78 -19.83 11.55 -5.63
N GLU A 79 -19.90 11.13 -4.38
CA GLU A 79 -19.75 9.73 -4.02
C GLU A 79 -20.91 8.91 -4.57
N GLN A 80 -20.58 7.87 -5.32
CA GLN A 80 -21.53 6.90 -5.83
C GLN A 80 -21.02 5.48 -5.57
N TYR A 81 -21.96 4.54 -5.61
CA TYR A 81 -21.67 3.13 -5.47
C TYR A 81 -22.10 2.41 -6.73
N ARG A 82 -21.25 1.53 -7.22
CA ARG A 82 -21.55 0.67 -8.37
C ARG A 82 -21.76 -0.75 -7.84
N GLU A 83 -22.95 -1.25 -7.97
CA GLU A 83 -23.30 -2.64 -7.72
C GLU A 83 -23.14 -3.43 -9.01
N LEU A 84 -22.33 -4.46 -8.99
CA LEU A 84 -22.14 -5.44 -10.04
C LEU A 84 -22.79 -6.73 -9.56
N ARG A 85 -23.75 -7.25 -10.32
CA ARG A 85 -24.52 -8.42 -9.91
C ARG A 85 -24.63 -9.44 -11.02
N LEU A 86 -24.40 -10.69 -10.66
CA LEU A 86 -24.65 -11.85 -11.53
C LEU A 86 -25.93 -12.52 -11.06
N THR A 87 -26.90 -12.62 -11.94
CA THR A 87 -28.21 -13.24 -11.65
C THR A 87 -28.48 -14.36 -12.62
N VAL A 88 -29.26 -15.34 -12.18
CA VAL A 88 -29.79 -16.39 -13.04
C VAL A 88 -31.15 -15.94 -13.56
N SER A 89 -31.29 -15.85 -14.87
CA SER A 89 -32.59 -15.57 -15.54
C SER A 89 -32.76 -16.55 -16.69
N GLU A 90 -33.92 -17.19 -16.74
CA GLU A 90 -34.26 -18.18 -17.78
C GLU A 90 -33.23 -19.30 -17.97
N GLY A 91 -32.55 -19.69 -16.87
CA GLY A 91 -31.51 -20.72 -16.88
C GLY A 91 -30.13 -20.25 -17.35
N SER A 92 -29.97 -18.96 -17.65
CA SER A 92 -28.69 -18.36 -18.06
C SER A 92 -28.20 -17.34 -17.03
N LEU A 93 -26.88 -17.17 -16.96
CA LEU A 93 -26.24 -16.16 -16.12
C LEU A 93 -26.24 -14.81 -16.83
N HIS A 94 -26.65 -13.77 -16.13
CA HIS A 94 -26.71 -12.41 -16.63
C HIS A 94 -25.99 -11.45 -15.68
N TYR A 95 -24.96 -10.79 -16.19
CA TYR A 95 -24.28 -9.72 -15.47
C TYR A 95 -24.99 -8.39 -15.67
N THR A 96 -25.24 -7.69 -14.57
CA THR A 96 -25.87 -6.37 -14.54
C THR A 96 -25.08 -5.40 -13.66
N GLN A 97 -25.16 -4.13 -13.98
CA GLN A 97 -24.58 -3.03 -13.22
C GLN A 97 -25.68 -2.07 -12.79
N GLN A 98 -25.70 -1.67 -11.50
CA GLN A 98 -26.58 -0.64 -10.96
C GLN A 98 -25.77 0.43 -10.26
N ARG A 99 -26.05 1.70 -10.55
CA ARG A 99 -25.47 2.82 -9.83
C ARG A 99 -26.39 3.25 -8.70
N TRP A 100 -25.77 3.61 -7.57
CA TRP A 100 -26.43 4.10 -6.39
C TRP A 100 -25.74 5.36 -5.91
N GLN A 101 -26.45 6.31 -5.36
CA GLN A 101 -25.91 7.58 -4.90
C GLN A 101 -26.61 8.01 -3.61
N ARG A 102 -25.87 8.65 -2.72
CA ARG A 102 -26.45 9.34 -1.59
C ARG A 102 -26.82 10.76 -2.05
N PRO A 103 -28.08 11.19 -1.89
CA PRO A 103 -28.48 12.56 -2.22
C PRO A 103 -27.66 13.61 -1.45
N ALA A 104 -27.35 14.74 -2.09
CA ALA A 104 -26.57 15.82 -1.47
C ALA A 104 -27.24 16.41 -0.21
N ALA A 105 -28.56 16.35 -0.13
CA ALA A 105 -29.35 16.78 1.04
C ALA A 105 -29.30 15.81 2.22
N GLY A 106 -28.57 14.70 2.10
CA GLY A 106 -28.59 13.59 3.05
C GLY A 106 -29.80 12.66 2.81
N GLY A 107 -29.82 11.54 3.51
CA GLY A 107 -30.86 10.52 3.39
C GLY A 107 -30.35 9.16 2.93
N ASP A 108 -31.27 8.29 2.55
CA ASP A 108 -30.96 6.93 2.11
C ASP A 108 -30.31 6.93 0.73
N ILE A 109 -29.49 5.90 0.48
CA ILE A 109 -28.87 5.66 -0.83
C ILE A 109 -29.98 5.27 -1.82
N VAL A 110 -30.02 5.94 -2.96
CA VAL A 110 -31.03 5.75 -4.01
C VAL A 110 -30.42 5.26 -5.31
N ARG A 111 -31.19 4.56 -6.11
CA ARG A 111 -30.78 4.13 -7.45
C ARG A 111 -30.67 5.31 -8.39
N VAL A 112 -29.63 5.31 -9.23
CA VAL A 112 -29.39 6.31 -10.26
C VAL A 112 -29.49 5.64 -11.63
N GLY A 113 -30.53 6.00 -12.36
CA GLY A 113 -30.81 5.42 -13.69
C GLY A 113 -31.25 3.95 -13.67
N PRO A 114 -31.55 3.38 -14.83
CA PRO A 114 -31.86 1.97 -14.98
C PRO A 114 -30.58 1.11 -14.84
N PRO A 115 -30.75 -0.19 -14.49
CA PRO A 115 -29.64 -1.13 -14.53
C PRO A 115 -29.10 -1.25 -15.97
N ILE A 116 -27.79 -1.38 -16.07
CA ILE A 116 -27.09 -1.58 -17.36
C ILE A 116 -26.73 -3.06 -17.47
N THR A 117 -27.00 -3.68 -18.60
CA THR A 117 -26.55 -5.03 -18.91
C THR A 117 -25.44 -4.95 -19.96
N PRO A 118 -24.19 -5.17 -19.57
CA PRO A 118 -23.09 -5.19 -20.53
C PRO A 118 -23.26 -6.34 -21.51
N LEU A 119 -23.09 -6.05 -22.79
CA LEU A 119 -23.28 -7.02 -23.87
C LEU A 119 -21.97 -7.30 -24.60
N ARG A 120 -21.83 -8.53 -25.09
CA ARG A 120 -20.84 -8.93 -26.09
C ARG A 120 -21.58 -9.50 -27.29
N ARG A 121 -21.42 -8.86 -28.45
CA ARG A 121 -22.11 -9.27 -29.70
C ARG A 121 -23.63 -9.44 -29.54
N GLY A 122 -24.23 -8.60 -28.70
CA GLY A 122 -25.68 -8.61 -28.43
C GLY A 122 -26.13 -9.55 -27.31
N GLU A 123 -25.26 -10.39 -26.76
CA GLU A 123 -25.56 -11.30 -25.66
C GLU A 123 -25.03 -10.76 -24.31
N PRO A 124 -25.79 -10.91 -23.22
CA PRO A 124 -25.31 -10.55 -21.88
C PRO A 124 -24.07 -11.33 -21.48
N LEU A 125 -23.18 -10.70 -20.72
CA LEU A 125 -22.05 -11.40 -20.14
C LEU A 125 -22.54 -12.37 -19.05
N SER A 126 -21.94 -13.56 -19.02
CA SER A 126 -22.24 -14.63 -18.06
C SER A 126 -21.36 -14.59 -16.81
N TYR A 127 -20.55 -13.56 -16.62
CA TYR A 127 -19.70 -13.38 -15.43
C TYR A 127 -19.37 -11.90 -15.21
N ILE A 128 -18.98 -11.55 -13.99
CA ILE A 128 -18.51 -10.20 -13.63
C ILE A 128 -17.03 -10.09 -14.05
N PRO A 129 -16.66 -9.21 -15.00
CA PRO A 129 -15.29 -9.11 -15.52
C PRO A 129 -14.38 -8.31 -14.59
N PHE A 130 -14.27 -8.76 -13.34
CA PHE A 130 -13.46 -8.14 -12.29
C PHE A 130 -12.36 -9.09 -11.84
N VAL A 131 -11.17 -8.54 -11.67
CA VAL A 131 -9.99 -9.28 -11.21
C VAL A 131 -9.51 -8.69 -9.90
N PHE A 132 -9.45 -9.55 -8.87
CA PHE A 132 -8.80 -9.20 -7.62
C PHE A 132 -7.29 -9.41 -7.72
N PHE A 133 -6.53 -8.54 -7.10
CA PHE A 133 -5.09 -8.68 -6.92
C PHE A 133 -4.80 -8.76 -5.42
N GLY A 134 -4.07 -9.78 -5.03
CA GLY A 134 -3.61 -9.99 -3.66
C GLY A 134 -2.12 -10.33 -3.63
N PRO A 135 -1.54 -10.48 -2.43
CA PRO A 135 -0.10 -10.74 -2.28
C PRO A 135 0.37 -12.08 -2.85
N ALA A 136 -0.54 -13.05 -2.96
CA ALA A 136 -0.22 -14.40 -3.44
C ALA A 136 -1.15 -14.91 -4.54
N PHE A 137 -2.40 -14.42 -4.58
CA PHE A 137 -3.45 -14.96 -5.45
C PHE A 137 -4.33 -13.85 -6.01
N THR A 138 -5.07 -14.19 -7.06
CA THR A 138 -6.10 -13.35 -7.70
C THR A 138 -7.51 -13.77 -7.25
N THR A 139 -7.65 -14.22 -5.99
CA THR A 139 -8.90 -14.71 -5.40
C THR A 139 -9.58 -13.65 -4.55
N THR A 140 -10.80 -13.98 -4.10
CA THR A 140 -11.57 -13.16 -3.16
C THR A 140 -11.04 -13.20 -1.74
N ASP A 141 -10.15 -14.12 -1.38
CA ASP A 141 -9.55 -14.27 -0.06
C ASP A 141 -8.76 -13.03 0.37
N LEU A 142 -9.01 -12.60 1.60
CA LEU A 142 -8.24 -11.54 2.23
C LEU A 142 -6.94 -12.10 2.80
N LYS A 143 -5.85 -11.43 2.48
CA LYS A 143 -4.53 -11.69 3.07
C LYS A 143 -3.98 -10.40 3.68
N ASP A 144 -3.21 -10.57 4.74
CA ASP A 144 -2.53 -9.44 5.37
C ASP A 144 -1.58 -8.76 4.38
N PRO A 145 -1.53 -7.42 4.40
CA PRO A 145 -0.57 -6.67 3.60
C PRO A 145 0.87 -7.09 3.91
N PRO A 146 1.73 -7.30 2.90
CA PRO A 146 3.13 -7.68 3.12
C PRO A 146 3.92 -6.72 4.02
N LEU A 147 3.56 -5.43 4.02
CA LEU A 147 4.20 -4.39 4.83
C LEU A 147 3.56 -4.18 6.21
N LEU A 148 2.56 -4.95 6.62
CA LEU A 148 1.82 -4.74 7.87
C LEU A 148 2.74 -4.79 9.10
N ASP A 149 3.63 -5.78 9.18
CA ASP A 149 4.55 -5.92 10.31
C ASP A 149 5.53 -4.74 10.39
N LEU A 150 6.03 -4.27 9.24
CA LEU A 150 6.90 -3.09 9.16
C LEU A 150 6.15 -1.84 9.60
N ALA A 151 4.89 -1.66 9.18
CA ALA A 151 4.05 -0.54 9.58
C ALA A 151 3.79 -0.53 11.09
N ASN A 152 3.46 -1.68 11.68
CA ASN A 152 3.24 -1.83 13.12
C ASN A 152 4.50 -1.51 13.92
N LEU A 153 5.66 -1.98 13.45
CA LEU A 153 6.94 -1.70 14.11
C LEU A 153 7.32 -0.21 13.99
N ASN A 154 7.07 0.42 12.84
CA ASN A 154 7.28 1.85 12.66
C ASN A 154 6.38 2.68 13.58
N LEU A 155 5.12 2.30 13.75
CA LEU A 155 4.22 2.95 14.69
C LEU A 155 4.71 2.81 16.15
N ALA A 156 5.23 1.64 16.52
CA ALA A 156 5.82 1.43 17.84
C ALA A 156 7.12 2.22 18.03
N HIS A 157 7.93 2.39 16.97
CA HIS A 157 9.10 3.27 16.99
C HIS A 157 8.70 4.73 17.16
N TRP A 158 7.70 5.21 16.42
CA TRP A 158 7.20 6.57 16.53
C TRP A 158 6.70 6.89 17.93
N ARG A 159 5.93 6.00 18.58
CA ARG A 159 5.49 6.18 19.97
C ARG A 159 6.65 6.35 20.93
N ASN A 160 7.66 5.48 20.85
CA ASN A 160 8.85 5.60 21.69
C ASN A 160 9.66 6.89 21.40
N SER A 161 9.67 7.34 20.14
CA SER A 161 10.31 8.61 19.77
C SER A 161 9.61 9.81 20.41
N CYS A 162 8.28 9.82 20.42
CA CYS A 162 7.50 10.85 21.11
C CYS A 162 7.79 10.86 22.62
N ASP A 163 7.82 9.69 23.26
CA ASP A 163 8.14 9.56 24.68
C ASP A 163 9.57 10.04 25.00
N HIS A 164 10.51 9.73 24.09
CA HIS A 164 11.90 10.15 24.21
C HIS A 164 12.03 11.67 24.11
N GLU A 165 11.43 12.30 23.10
CA GLU A 165 11.45 13.75 22.92
C GLU A 165 10.78 14.49 24.10
N GLN A 166 9.65 13.96 24.58
CA GLN A 166 9.00 14.51 25.76
C GLN A 166 9.89 14.37 27.00
N GLY A 167 10.53 13.21 27.17
CA GLY A 167 11.49 12.99 28.27
C GLY A 167 12.68 13.96 28.22
N LEU A 168 13.26 14.18 27.04
CA LEU A 168 14.34 15.16 26.84
C LEU A 168 13.90 16.56 27.21
N HIS A 169 12.70 16.97 26.83
CA HIS A 169 12.13 18.27 27.17
C HIS A 169 12.01 18.45 28.71
N LEU A 170 11.51 17.42 29.38
CA LEU A 170 11.38 17.46 30.85
C LEU A 170 12.74 17.47 31.58
N VAL A 171 13.73 16.73 31.05
CA VAL A 171 15.10 16.72 31.60
C VAL A 171 15.79 18.05 31.37
N ALA A 172 15.57 18.68 30.20
CA ALA A 172 16.21 19.94 29.83
C ALA A 172 15.63 21.17 30.58
N LEU A 173 14.44 21.08 31.15
CA LEU A 173 13.75 22.17 31.81
C LEU A 173 13.45 21.84 33.28
N PRO A 174 14.46 21.94 34.17
CA PRO A 174 14.25 21.72 35.59
C PRO A 174 13.22 22.72 36.15
N THR A 175 12.31 22.22 36.97
CA THR A 175 11.26 23.04 37.58
C THR A 175 11.75 23.62 38.93
N PRO A 176 11.83 24.93 39.08
CA PRO A 176 12.15 25.52 40.37
C PRO A 176 11.03 25.29 41.36
N TYR A 177 11.37 25.00 42.61
CA TYR A 177 10.42 24.94 43.69
C TYR A 177 10.91 25.76 44.88
N VAL A 178 9.98 26.34 45.61
CA VAL A 178 10.23 27.06 46.84
C VAL A 178 9.22 26.60 47.88
N SER A 179 9.68 26.31 49.09
CA SER A 179 8.84 25.99 50.23
C SER A 179 9.16 26.90 51.39
N GLY A 180 8.19 27.22 52.27
CA GLY A 180 8.39 28.05 53.46
C GLY A 180 8.58 29.55 53.17
N MET A 181 7.86 30.06 52.18
CA MET A 181 7.79 31.51 51.96
C MET A 181 6.93 32.17 53.05
N LYS A 182 7.47 33.24 53.69
CA LYS A 182 6.69 34.11 54.51
C LYS A 182 5.95 35.12 53.65
N GLY A 183 4.63 35.11 53.77
CA GLY A 183 3.83 36.19 53.22
C GLY A 183 2.79 35.72 52.20
N GLY A 184 1.67 35.24 52.68
CA GLY A 184 0.42 35.19 51.93
C GLY A 184 -0.36 36.49 52.17
N GLY A 185 0.10 37.59 51.63
CA GLY A 185 -0.71 38.78 51.41
C GLY A 185 -1.44 38.69 50.10
N GLU A 186 -2.58 39.37 49.94
CA GLU A 186 -3.47 39.35 48.76
C GLU A 186 -2.81 39.78 47.42
N ASP A 187 -1.56 40.22 47.44
CA ASP A 187 -0.73 40.37 46.23
C ASP A 187 0.12 39.12 46.07
N SER A 188 -0.28 38.26 45.11
CA SER A 188 0.48 37.09 44.68
C SER A 188 1.83 37.58 44.12
N ASP A 189 2.86 37.57 44.96
CA ASP A 189 4.22 37.88 44.54
C ASP A 189 4.64 36.88 43.47
N THR A 190 4.69 37.35 42.24
CA THR A 190 5.20 36.59 41.10
C THR A 190 6.68 36.34 41.37
N LEU A 191 7.06 35.08 41.59
CA LEU A 191 8.46 34.72 41.76
C LEU A 191 9.20 34.90 40.45
N HIS A 192 10.14 35.81 40.41
CA HIS A 192 11.02 36.00 39.26
C HIS A 192 12.23 35.06 39.38
N ILE A 193 12.54 34.40 38.29
CA ILE A 193 13.73 33.56 38.13
C ILE A 193 14.72 34.32 37.27
N GLY A 194 15.92 34.56 37.76
CA GLY A 194 16.96 35.24 36.98
C GLY A 194 18.26 35.45 37.78
N PRO A 195 19.35 35.78 37.10
CA PRO A 195 20.68 35.92 37.71
C PRO A 195 20.79 37.03 38.74
N SER A 196 19.82 37.97 38.80
CA SER A 196 19.78 39.07 39.74
C SER A 196 18.63 38.96 40.75
N THR A 197 18.04 37.78 40.90
CA THR A 197 16.89 37.56 41.78
C THR A 197 17.35 36.90 43.07
N ILE A 198 16.96 37.48 44.23
CA ILE A 198 17.22 36.93 45.57
C ILE A 198 15.88 36.55 46.20
N TRP A 199 15.73 35.30 46.59
CA TRP A 199 14.57 34.83 47.33
C TRP A 199 14.86 34.81 48.84
N ILE A 200 14.01 35.44 49.60
CA ILE A 200 14.11 35.45 51.05
C ILE A 200 13.17 34.39 51.61
N LEU A 201 13.72 33.36 52.21
CA LEU A 201 13.00 32.22 52.78
C LEU A 201 12.97 32.31 54.31
N ASP A 202 12.00 31.63 54.93
CA ASP A 202 11.97 31.45 56.40
C ASP A 202 13.08 30.48 56.83
N LYS A 203 13.33 30.40 58.21
CA LYS A 203 14.40 29.54 58.73
C LYS A 203 14.38 28.10 58.31
N GLU A 204 13.22 27.55 57.97
CA GLU A 204 13.03 26.18 57.46
C GLU A 204 12.70 26.17 55.98
N GLY A 205 12.70 27.31 55.31
CA GLY A 205 12.42 27.43 53.90
C GLY A 205 13.49 26.76 53.04
N LYS A 206 13.07 26.12 51.99
CA LYS A 206 13.95 25.47 51.01
C LYS A 206 13.60 25.93 49.60
N ALA A 207 14.60 26.20 48.80
CA ALA A 207 14.48 26.43 47.38
C ALA A 207 15.39 25.46 46.64
N GLY A 208 14.97 25.02 45.49
CA GLY A 208 15.77 24.11 44.66
C GLY A 208 15.16 23.95 43.30
N MET A 209 15.77 23.10 42.53
CA MET A 209 15.25 22.63 41.23
C MET A 209 14.80 21.19 41.38
N VAL A 210 13.62 20.89 40.88
CA VAL A 210 13.20 19.51 40.65
C VAL A 210 13.71 19.10 39.28
N GLU A 211 14.68 18.22 39.27
CA GLU A 211 15.26 17.69 38.07
C GLU A 211 14.72 16.28 37.81
N PHE A 212 14.37 16.04 36.59
CA PHE A 212 14.05 14.69 36.13
C PHE A 212 15.37 13.93 35.93
N SER A 213 15.55 12.82 36.63
CA SER A 213 16.86 12.12 36.65
C SER A 213 17.31 11.59 35.30
N GLY A 214 16.41 11.50 34.31
CA GLY A 214 16.70 10.98 32.98
C GLY A 214 17.12 9.50 32.91
N ALA A 215 17.03 8.78 34.04
CA ALA A 215 17.55 7.41 34.16
C ALA A 215 16.92 6.43 33.14
N GLY A 216 15.68 6.68 32.71
CA GLY A 216 14.98 5.89 31.69
C GLY A 216 15.36 6.22 30.24
N MET A 217 16.00 7.37 29.98
CA MET A 217 16.27 7.85 28.64
C MET A 217 17.15 6.91 27.82
N GLY A 218 18.22 6.39 28.45
CA GLY A 218 19.11 5.42 27.79
C GLY A 218 18.43 4.08 27.44
N ALA A 219 17.36 3.69 28.15
CA ALA A 219 16.56 2.53 27.78
C ALA A 219 15.68 2.81 26.56
N LEU A 220 15.10 4.02 26.46
CA LEU A 220 14.33 4.46 25.30
C LEU A 220 15.21 4.57 24.05
N GLU A 221 16.42 5.14 24.16
CA GLU A 221 17.38 5.20 23.03
C GLU A 221 17.73 3.80 22.50
N LYS A 222 18.05 2.86 23.40
CA LYS A 222 18.32 1.48 23.02
C LYS A 222 17.11 0.82 22.35
N ALA A 223 15.90 1.08 22.85
CA ALA A 223 14.67 0.57 22.26
C ALA A 223 14.41 1.14 20.86
N LEU A 224 14.69 2.43 20.65
CA LEU A 224 14.60 3.10 19.35
C LEU A 224 15.58 2.48 18.34
N LEU A 225 16.86 2.36 18.72
CA LEU A 225 17.89 1.72 17.89
C LEU A 225 17.56 0.27 17.55
N ALA A 226 17.08 -0.50 18.54
CA ALA A 226 16.65 -1.88 18.31
C ALA A 226 15.50 -1.97 17.30
N LYS A 227 14.49 -1.09 17.39
CA LYS A 227 13.38 -1.04 16.44
C LYS A 227 13.84 -0.59 15.05
N GLN A 228 14.74 0.38 14.94
CA GLN A 228 15.33 0.77 13.66
C GLN A 228 16.05 -0.40 12.99
N HIS A 229 16.83 -1.16 13.75
CA HIS A 229 17.50 -2.36 13.24
C HIS A 229 16.50 -3.45 12.80
N GLN A 230 15.42 -3.65 13.59
CA GLN A 230 14.35 -4.58 13.21
C GLN A 230 13.62 -4.13 11.94
N MET A 231 13.31 -2.82 11.80
CA MET A 231 12.70 -2.27 10.58
C MET A 231 13.61 -2.46 9.36
N ALA A 232 14.91 -2.19 9.51
CA ALA A 232 15.88 -2.42 8.44
C ALA A 232 15.93 -3.90 8.05
N THR A 233 15.90 -4.82 9.02
CA THR A 233 15.89 -6.26 8.78
C THR A 233 14.61 -6.71 8.06
N LEU A 234 13.43 -6.22 8.49
CA LEU A 234 12.15 -6.51 7.82
C LEU A 234 12.08 -5.90 6.43
N GLY A 235 12.57 -4.67 6.26
CA GLY A 235 12.64 -4.00 4.97
C GLY A 235 13.63 -4.68 4.02
N ALA A 236 14.79 -5.08 4.52
CA ALA A 236 15.80 -5.80 3.74
C ALA A 236 15.29 -7.17 3.27
N LYS A 237 14.51 -7.87 4.07
CA LYS A 237 13.84 -9.11 3.65
C LYS A 237 12.88 -8.92 2.46
N LEU A 238 12.39 -7.71 2.25
CA LEU A 238 11.51 -7.37 1.14
C LEU A 238 12.25 -6.74 -0.04
N LEU A 239 13.37 -6.02 0.20
CA LEU A 239 13.93 -5.08 -0.78
C LEU A 239 15.44 -5.18 -1.03
N GLU A 240 16.27 -5.77 -0.17
CA GLU A 240 17.74 -5.69 -0.34
C GLU A 240 18.58 -6.87 0.20
N GLU A 241 19.76 -7.03 -0.42
CA GLU A 241 20.87 -7.85 0.09
C GLU A 241 21.31 -7.37 1.48
N GLN A 242 21.26 -8.27 2.46
CA GLN A 242 21.92 -8.00 3.74
C GLN A 242 23.45 -8.01 3.54
N PRO A 243 24.18 -7.08 4.18
CA PRO A 243 25.64 -7.11 4.13
C PRO A 243 26.15 -8.46 4.67
N THR A 244 26.91 -9.12 3.85
CA THR A 244 27.55 -10.42 4.15
C THR A 244 28.33 -10.34 5.45
N VAL A 245 27.90 -11.08 6.45
CA VAL A 245 28.76 -11.46 7.59
C VAL A 245 29.82 -12.39 7.03
N ALA A 246 31.08 -12.04 7.18
CA ALA A 246 32.27 -12.56 6.48
C ALA A 246 32.58 -14.07 6.62
N GLN A 247 31.63 -14.93 6.98
CA GLN A 247 31.86 -16.37 7.20
C GLN A 247 30.74 -17.32 6.74
N GLU A 248 29.75 -16.85 5.96
CA GLU A 248 28.74 -17.76 5.40
C GLU A 248 29.20 -18.38 4.08
N THR A 249 28.89 -19.67 3.86
CA THR A 249 29.15 -20.31 2.58
C THR A 249 28.21 -19.77 1.51
N ALA A 250 28.66 -19.64 0.27
CA ALA A 250 27.84 -19.18 -0.87
C ALA A 250 26.51 -19.92 -1.00
N THR A 251 26.46 -21.21 -0.66
CA THR A 251 25.26 -22.05 -0.70
C THR A 251 24.26 -21.66 0.40
N ALA A 252 24.72 -21.30 1.60
CA ALA A 252 23.85 -20.85 2.70
C ALA A 252 23.26 -19.47 2.41
N VAL A 253 24.07 -18.59 1.81
CA VAL A 253 23.63 -17.27 1.33
C VAL A 253 22.55 -17.41 0.25
N LEU A 254 22.77 -18.25 -0.77
CA LEU A 254 21.79 -18.52 -1.82
C LEU A 254 20.48 -19.14 -1.30
N ALA A 255 20.57 -20.08 -0.36
CA ALA A 255 19.39 -20.71 0.24
C ALA A 255 18.57 -19.70 1.08
N ARG A 256 19.23 -18.79 1.78
CA ARG A 256 18.56 -17.71 2.53
C ARG A 256 17.89 -16.71 1.58
N HIS A 257 18.58 -16.24 0.56
CA HIS A 257 18.04 -15.34 -0.46
C HIS A 257 16.87 -15.96 -1.22
N ALA A 258 16.91 -17.25 -1.53
CA ALA A 258 15.79 -17.94 -2.17
C ALA A 258 14.51 -17.94 -1.30
N GLY A 259 14.64 -17.99 0.02
CA GLY A 259 13.52 -17.88 0.96
C GLY A 259 12.98 -16.44 1.10
N GLU A 260 13.88 -15.47 1.13
CA GLU A 260 13.57 -14.05 1.31
C GLU A 260 12.83 -13.45 0.10
N HIS A 261 13.19 -13.86 -1.12
CA HIS A 261 12.53 -13.42 -2.36
C HIS A 261 11.26 -14.20 -2.71
N ALA A 262 10.90 -15.24 -1.92
CA ALA A 262 9.72 -16.05 -2.20
C ALA A 262 8.43 -15.20 -2.19
N THR A 263 8.30 -14.24 -1.28
CA THR A 263 7.14 -13.34 -1.18
C THR A 263 7.02 -12.44 -2.40
N LEU A 264 8.10 -11.76 -2.81
CA LEU A 264 8.10 -10.88 -3.99
C LEU A 264 7.85 -11.68 -5.28
N ARG A 265 8.44 -12.87 -5.39
CA ARG A 265 8.20 -13.76 -6.54
C ARG A 265 6.75 -14.21 -6.62
N THR A 266 6.16 -14.60 -5.49
CA THR A 266 4.75 -15.01 -5.42
C THR A 266 3.84 -13.85 -5.80
N MET A 267 4.13 -12.64 -5.30
CA MET A 267 3.38 -11.43 -5.64
C MET A 267 3.53 -11.08 -7.13
N ALA A 268 4.73 -11.16 -7.69
CA ALA A 268 4.94 -10.96 -9.13
C ALA A 268 4.16 -11.97 -9.98
N GLN A 269 4.08 -13.23 -9.55
CA GLN A 269 3.27 -14.25 -10.21
C GLN A 269 1.77 -13.93 -10.13
N ALA A 270 1.27 -13.49 -8.97
CA ALA A 270 -0.12 -13.07 -8.81
C ALA A 270 -0.45 -11.87 -9.72
N MET A 271 0.45 -10.87 -9.77
CA MET A 271 0.31 -9.71 -10.67
C MET A 271 0.30 -10.14 -12.15
N GLU A 272 1.19 -11.02 -12.53
CA GLU A 272 1.26 -11.59 -13.89
C GLU A 272 -0.03 -12.30 -14.27
N GLN A 273 -0.56 -13.14 -13.39
CA GLN A 273 -1.82 -13.85 -13.60
C GLN A 273 -3.00 -12.87 -13.72
N GLY A 274 -3.11 -11.89 -12.83
CA GLY A 274 -4.17 -10.88 -12.88
C GLY A 274 -4.13 -10.05 -14.17
N LEU A 275 -2.94 -9.57 -14.56
CA LEU A 275 -2.75 -8.85 -15.82
C LEU A 275 -3.12 -9.71 -17.03
N ARG A 276 -2.73 -10.99 -17.04
CA ARG A 276 -3.10 -11.93 -18.09
C ARG A 276 -4.61 -12.05 -18.21
N THR A 277 -5.32 -12.22 -17.10
CA THR A 277 -6.78 -12.32 -17.05
C THR A 277 -7.46 -11.05 -17.58
N ILE A 278 -6.98 -9.86 -17.20
CA ILE A 278 -7.48 -8.59 -17.73
C ILE A 278 -7.32 -8.53 -19.25
N LEU A 279 -6.12 -8.77 -19.77
CA LEU A 279 -5.83 -8.70 -21.20
C LEU A 279 -6.57 -9.77 -21.99
N GLN A 280 -6.74 -10.96 -21.45
CA GLN A 280 -7.55 -12.02 -22.03
C GLN A 280 -9.02 -11.60 -22.13
N THR A 281 -9.58 -11.02 -21.07
CA THR A 281 -10.96 -10.51 -21.03
C THR A 281 -11.14 -9.38 -22.05
N MET A 282 -10.19 -8.44 -22.11
CA MET A 282 -10.23 -7.34 -23.08
C MET A 282 -10.22 -7.86 -24.52
N ALA A 283 -9.27 -8.74 -24.85
CA ALA A 283 -9.15 -9.29 -26.19
C ALA A 283 -10.36 -10.15 -26.59
N TRP A 284 -10.93 -10.89 -25.64
CA TRP A 284 -12.18 -11.62 -25.84
C TRP A 284 -13.35 -10.67 -26.10
N TRP A 285 -13.46 -9.59 -25.33
CA TRP A 285 -14.55 -8.61 -25.49
C TRP A 285 -14.42 -7.82 -26.80
N ASP A 286 -13.20 -7.57 -27.25
CA ASP A 286 -12.89 -6.93 -28.56
C ASP A 286 -13.22 -7.80 -29.78
N GLY A 287 -13.58 -9.07 -29.56
CA GLY A 287 -14.14 -9.91 -30.62
C GLY A 287 -13.40 -11.22 -30.95
N LEU A 288 -12.37 -11.60 -30.18
CA LEU A 288 -11.75 -12.93 -30.37
C LEU A 288 -12.74 -14.06 -30.06
N ASP A 289 -12.80 -15.07 -30.93
CA ASP A 289 -13.77 -16.19 -30.86
C ASP A 289 -13.38 -17.30 -29.87
N ALA A 290 -12.35 -17.10 -29.05
CA ALA A 290 -11.97 -18.02 -27.99
C ALA A 290 -12.70 -17.66 -26.67
N ALA A 291 -12.86 -18.64 -25.78
CA ALA A 291 -13.27 -18.31 -24.41
C ALA A 291 -12.19 -17.41 -23.75
N PRO A 292 -12.54 -16.53 -22.78
CA PRO A 292 -11.55 -15.60 -22.20
C PRO A 292 -10.28 -16.29 -21.70
N ARG A 293 -10.41 -17.44 -21.04
CA ARG A 293 -9.28 -18.22 -20.51
C ARG A 293 -8.39 -18.83 -21.61
N ASP A 294 -8.91 -19.01 -22.82
CA ASP A 294 -8.21 -19.67 -23.95
C ASP A 294 -7.53 -18.66 -24.88
N VAL A 295 -7.73 -17.35 -24.64
CA VAL A 295 -7.06 -16.31 -25.44
C VAL A 295 -5.55 -16.36 -25.17
N PRO A 296 -4.70 -16.50 -26.21
CA PRO A 296 -3.25 -16.65 -26.04
C PRO A 296 -2.60 -15.30 -25.72
N VAL A 297 -2.62 -14.91 -24.43
CA VAL A 297 -1.94 -13.72 -23.92
C VAL A 297 -0.76 -14.15 -23.08
N LYS A 298 0.41 -13.63 -23.39
CA LYS A 298 1.63 -13.83 -22.61
C LYS A 298 1.95 -12.54 -21.84
N VAL A 299 2.03 -12.64 -20.54
CA VAL A 299 2.51 -11.61 -19.66
C VAL A 299 3.67 -12.19 -18.86
N GLU A 300 4.81 -11.53 -18.86
CA GLU A 300 5.97 -11.91 -18.08
C GLU A 300 6.48 -10.70 -17.32
N LEU A 301 6.49 -10.80 -15.99
CA LEU A 301 7.12 -9.83 -15.12
C LEU A 301 8.50 -10.34 -14.70
N ASN A 302 9.41 -9.42 -14.45
CA ASN A 302 10.70 -9.79 -13.87
C ASN A 302 10.48 -10.44 -12.48
N LYS A 303 11.01 -11.64 -12.31
CA LYS A 303 10.96 -12.43 -11.06
C LYS A 303 12.35 -12.65 -10.48
N ASP A 304 13.35 -12.11 -11.14
CA ASP A 304 14.72 -12.15 -10.68
C ASP A 304 15.02 -10.88 -9.90
N PHE A 305 14.86 -10.97 -8.59
CA PHE A 305 15.13 -9.88 -7.65
C PHE A 305 16.56 -9.97 -7.08
N LEU A 306 17.32 -10.99 -7.49
CA LEU A 306 18.74 -11.08 -7.17
C LEU A 306 19.49 -10.12 -8.10
N GLN A 307 19.92 -9.00 -7.59
CA GLN A 307 21.01 -8.27 -8.21
C GLN A 307 22.29 -9.11 -7.97
N VAL A 308 22.61 -9.98 -8.90
CA VAL A 308 23.95 -10.56 -8.97
C VAL A 308 24.85 -9.39 -9.33
N LYS A 309 25.37 -8.68 -8.30
CA LYS A 309 26.46 -7.75 -8.53
C LYS A 309 27.60 -8.61 -9.07
N ALA A 310 27.95 -8.36 -10.33
CA ALA A 310 29.09 -9.02 -10.95
C ALA A 310 30.28 -8.91 -9.99
N GLN A 311 30.91 -10.02 -9.69
CA GLN A 311 32.05 -10.02 -8.77
C GLN A 311 33.11 -9.06 -9.29
N PRO A 312 33.90 -8.38 -8.44
CA PRO A 312 34.92 -7.45 -8.89
C PRO A 312 35.87 -8.02 -9.96
N GLN A 313 36.08 -9.34 -9.92
CA GLN A 313 36.86 -10.06 -10.94
C GLN A 313 36.13 -10.19 -12.28
N GLU A 314 34.81 -10.40 -12.27
CA GLU A 314 33.97 -10.46 -13.48
C GLU A 314 33.86 -9.09 -14.13
N VAL A 315 33.71 -8.03 -13.33
CA VAL A 315 33.76 -6.63 -13.80
C VAL A 315 35.09 -6.30 -14.45
N GLN A 316 36.20 -6.71 -13.83
CA GLN A 316 37.55 -6.49 -14.40
C GLN A 316 37.74 -7.28 -15.69
N THR A 317 37.24 -8.52 -15.76
CA THR A 317 37.30 -9.34 -16.97
C THR A 317 36.43 -8.74 -18.08
N ALA A 318 35.23 -8.32 -17.77
CA ALA A 318 34.33 -7.66 -18.73
C ALA A 318 34.91 -6.32 -19.22
N LEU A 319 35.56 -5.55 -18.34
CA LEU A 319 36.26 -4.31 -18.71
C LEU A 319 37.46 -4.58 -19.62
N ALA A 320 38.22 -5.63 -19.34
CA ALA A 320 39.37 -6.02 -20.17
C ALA A 320 38.89 -6.48 -21.57
N THR A 321 37.82 -7.26 -21.68
CA THR A 321 37.25 -7.68 -22.96
C THR A 321 36.61 -6.52 -23.73
N LEU A 322 36.01 -5.54 -23.05
CA LEU A 322 35.57 -4.30 -23.68
C LEU A 322 36.75 -3.48 -24.24
N GLN A 323 37.82 -3.34 -23.44
CA GLN A 323 39.05 -2.63 -23.88
C GLN A 323 39.76 -3.34 -25.02
N ALA A 324 39.68 -4.65 -25.06
CA ALA A 324 40.20 -5.45 -26.17
C ALA A 324 39.31 -5.37 -27.44
N GLY A 325 38.13 -4.76 -27.38
CA GLY A 325 37.19 -4.66 -28.49
C GLY A 325 36.45 -5.96 -28.82
N GLU A 326 36.47 -6.93 -27.91
CA GLU A 326 35.82 -8.23 -28.09
C GLU A 326 34.34 -8.24 -27.76
N ILE A 327 33.87 -7.25 -26.97
CA ILE A 327 32.44 -7.06 -26.64
C ILE A 327 32.01 -5.62 -26.89
N SER A 328 30.70 -5.43 -27.18
CA SER A 328 30.12 -4.09 -27.35
C SER A 328 29.86 -3.42 -26.02
N TYR A 329 29.71 -2.07 -26.05
CA TYR A 329 29.32 -1.27 -24.88
C TYR A 329 27.96 -1.73 -24.30
N GLU A 330 27.01 -2.12 -25.15
CA GLU A 330 25.72 -2.68 -24.75
C GLU A 330 25.88 -4.01 -24.02
N THR A 331 26.71 -4.92 -24.57
CA THR A 331 27.01 -6.22 -23.95
C THR A 331 27.67 -6.05 -22.59
N PHE A 332 28.57 -5.08 -22.46
CA PHE A 332 29.21 -4.75 -21.19
C PHE A 332 28.21 -4.31 -20.11
N TRP A 333 27.25 -3.44 -20.46
CA TRP A 333 26.19 -3.03 -19.54
C TRP A 333 25.20 -4.13 -19.17
N HIS A 334 25.04 -5.15 -20.01
CA HIS A 334 24.26 -6.33 -19.69
C HIS A 334 24.95 -7.33 -18.75
N ILE A 335 26.27 -7.27 -18.64
CA ILE A 335 27.08 -8.12 -17.75
C ILE A 335 27.19 -7.49 -16.35
N LEU A 336 27.07 -6.17 -16.22
CA LEU A 336 27.11 -5.39 -14.97
C LEU A 336 25.75 -5.36 -14.28
#